data_236565fd67e826c605fea2b4467e150c
#
_entry.id   236565fd67e826c605fea2b4467e150c
#
_cell.length_a   1.000
_cell.length_b   1.000
_cell.length_c   1.000
_cell.angle_alpha   90.00
_cell.angle_beta   90.00
_cell.angle_gamma   90.00
#
_symmetry.space_group_name_H-M   'P 1'
#
loop_
_entity.id
_entity.type
_entity.pdbx_description
1 polymer ?
#
loop_
_entity_poly.entity_id
_entity_poly.type
_entity_poly.pdbx_seq_one_letter_code
_entity_poly.pdbx_strand_id
1 'polypeptide(L)'
;MSSVRLYCAAVLLGLLIFSAIITPAQKNSRTHDAARHAGEAAETFTEIMNVKDKAIPKEMLDGAEAIAVFPGVIKAAFVIGGRGGQGVISRRVKGGWSAPAFFNIGGGSFGAQIGAQKTDYVLLIMNPSGLDGLLKDKFELGGEASIAAGPVGREAAASTNPRLDAGILSYSRSKGAFIGAALKGAVITPDNDLNEAVYGKKADELLNAPPMQIGQMPPSVRIFPRTLVRYSIR
;
A
#
# COMPACT_ATOMS: atom_id res chain seq x y z
N MET A 1 -32.29 -52.08 -14.58
CA MET A 1 -32.10 -51.01 -13.54
C MET A 1 -30.66 -50.89 -13.04
N SER A 2 -29.65 -51.45 -13.70
CA SER A 2 -28.25 -51.43 -13.23
C SER A 2 -27.30 -50.47 -14.00
N SER A 3 -27.69 -50.03 -15.19
CA SER A 3 -26.83 -49.19 -16.04
C SER A 3 -26.86 -47.67 -15.70
N VAL A 4 -27.92 -47.17 -15.07
CA VAL A 4 -28.07 -45.75 -14.71
C VAL A 4 -27.25 -45.39 -13.45
N ARG A 5 -26.96 -46.35 -12.57
CA ARG A 5 -26.16 -46.15 -11.37
C ARG A 5 -24.65 -46.00 -11.64
N LEU A 6 -24.18 -46.52 -12.78
CA LEU A 6 -22.75 -46.46 -13.12
C LEU A 6 -22.36 -45.11 -13.76
N TYR A 7 -23.28 -44.43 -14.44
CA TYR A 7 -23.02 -43.09 -15.01
C TYR A 7 -23.05 -41.97 -14.00
N CYS A 8 -23.83 -42.09 -12.93
CA CYS A 8 -23.83 -41.08 -11.84
C CYS A 8 -22.54 -41.09 -10.98
N ALA A 9 -21.88 -42.26 -10.85
CA ALA A 9 -20.63 -42.37 -10.11
C ALA A 9 -19.43 -41.79 -10.88
N ALA A 10 -19.44 -41.85 -12.21
CA ALA A 10 -18.37 -41.33 -13.04
C ALA A 10 -18.39 -39.79 -13.18
N VAL A 11 -19.58 -39.16 -13.07
CA VAL A 11 -19.72 -37.69 -13.14
C VAL A 11 -19.36 -37.03 -11.78
N LEU A 12 -19.51 -37.73 -10.65
CA LEU A 12 -19.14 -37.21 -9.32
C LEU A 12 -17.65 -37.31 -9.04
N LEU A 13 -16.88 -38.12 -9.74
CA LEU A 13 -15.42 -38.26 -9.56
C LEU A 13 -14.61 -37.22 -10.39
N GLY A 14 -15.25 -36.52 -11.33
CA GLY A 14 -14.63 -35.48 -12.17
C GLY A 14 -14.62 -34.08 -11.58
N LEU A 15 -15.24 -33.87 -10.40
CA LEU A 15 -15.44 -32.53 -9.80
C LEU A 15 -14.55 -32.23 -8.59
N LEU A 16 -13.63 -33.12 -8.26
CA LEU A 16 -12.69 -32.94 -7.16
C LEU A 16 -11.28 -33.09 -7.69
N ILE A 17 -10.66 -32.03 -8.12
CA ILE A 17 -9.26 -31.62 -8.02
C ILE A 17 -9.03 -30.45 -9.02
N PHE A 18 -9.65 -29.30 -8.75
CA PHE A 18 -9.13 -28.06 -9.25
C PHE A 18 -8.37 -27.39 -8.08
N SER A 19 -7.36 -28.09 -7.58
CA SER A 19 -6.30 -27.43 -6.83
C SER A 19 -5.58 -26.56 -7.84
N ALA A 20 -5.71 -25.22 -7.68
CA ALA A 20 -4.98 -24.27 -8.51
C ALA A 20 -3.48 -24.49 -8.27
N ILE A 21 -2.86 -25.31 -9.12
CA ILE A 21 -1.40 -25.48 -9.17
C ILE A 21 -0.90 -24.15 -9.73
N ILE A 22 -0.37 -23.29 -8.84
CA ILE A 22 0.35 -22.10 -9.24
C ILE A 22 1.55 -22.57 -10.04
N THR A 23 1.51 -22.38 -11.35
CA THR A 23 2.61 -22.81 -12.24
C THR A 23 3.85 -21.96 -11.98
N PRO A 24 5.07 -22.48 -12.15
CA PRO A 24 6.31 -21.72 -11.99
C PRO A 24 6.35 -20.41 -12.78
N ALA A 25 5.74 -20.38 -13.95
CA ALA A 25 5.61 -19.19 -14.80
C ALA A 25 4.77 -18.08 -14.13
N GLN A 26 3.68 -18.44 -13.45
CA GLN A 26 2.84 -17.48 -12.74
C GLN A 26 3.55 -16.89 -11.49
N LYS A 27 4.32 -17.71 -10.78
CA LYS A 27 5.14 -17.27 -9.65
C LYS A 27 6.22 -16.28 -10.09
N ASN A 28 6.88 -16.51 -11.22
CA ASN A 28 7.89 -15.59 -11.77
C ASN A 28 7.28 -14.24 -12.17
N SER A 29 6.09 -14.22 -12.79
CA SER A 29 5.37 -13.00 -13.11
C SER A 29 5.04 -12.18 -11.85
N ARG A 30 4.49 -12.82 -10.81
CA ARG A 30 4.13 -12.16 -9.55
C ARG A 30 5.35 -11.60 -8.82
N THR A 31 6.49 -12.31 -8.83
CA THR A 31 7.73 -11.80 -8.22
C THR A 31 8.26 -10.58 -8.98
N HIS A 32 8.10 -10.53 -10.29
CA HIS A 32 8.46 -9.38 -11.11
C HIS A 32 7.55 -8.17 -10.81
N ASP A 33 6.24 -8.38 -10.68
CA ASP A 33 5.29 -7.35 -10.29
C ASP A 33 5.61 -6.77 -8.91
N ALA A 34 5.92 -7.62 -7.93
CA ALA A 34 6.33 -7.19 -6.61
C ALA A 34 7.62 -6.34 -6.64
N ALA A 35 8.62 -6.75 -7.44
CA ALA A 35 9.85 -6.00 -7.61
C ALA A 35 9.59 -4.61 -8.21
N ARG A 36 8.72 -4.55 -9.22
CA ARG A 36 8.31 -3.29 -9.87
C ARG A 36 7.61 -2.37 -8.87
N HIS A 37 6.61 -2.85 -8.12
CA HIS A 37 5.90 -2.04 -7.14
C HIS A 37 6.80 -1.53 -6.02
N ALA A 38 7.70 -2.37 -5.51
CA ALA A 38 8.66 -1.96 -4.49
C ALA A 38 9.67 -0.92 -5.04
N GLY A 39 10.09 -1.06 -6.30
CA GLY A 39 10.98 -0.13 -7.00
C GLY A 39 10.31 1.23 -7.22
N GLU A 40 9.12 1.24 -7.82
CA GLU A 40 8.34 2.45 -8.09
C GLU A 40 8.03 3.22 -6.79
N ALA A 41 7.69 2.50 -5.71
CA ALA A 41 7.44 3.11 -4.41
C ALA A 41 8.71 3.74 -3.80
N ALA A 42 9.86 3.07 -3.90
CA ALA A 42 11.14 3.59 -3.43
C ALA A 42 11.57 4.84 -4.22
N GLU A 43 11.40 4.84 -5.53
CA GLU A 43 11.67 5.97 -6.40
C GLU A 43 10.77 7.16 -6.06
N THR A 44 9.45 6.94 -6.04
CA THR A 44 8.46 7.96 -5.68
C THR A 44 8.75 8.58 -4.31
N PHE A 45 9.05 7.76 -3.30
CA PHE A 45 9.39 8.26 -1.98
C PHE A 45 10.68 9.09 -1.99
N THR A 46 11.71 8.63 -2.71
CA THR A 46 12.97 9.35 -2.88
C THR A 46 12.77 10.71 -3.56
N GLU A 47 11.98 10.76 -4.61
CA GLU A 47 11.68 12.00 -5.33
C GLU A 47 10.93 13.01 -4.45
N ILE A 48 9.97 12.54 -3.64
CA ILE A 48 9.26 13.38 -2.67
C ILE A 48 10.21 13.95 -1.62
N MET A 49 11.10 13.13 -1.09
CA MET A 49 12.07 13.54 -0.07
C MET A 49 13.15 14.49 -0.61
N ASN A 50 13.40 14.46 -1.91
CA ASN A 50 14.37 15.35 -2.56
C ASN A 50 13.76 16.70 -3.00
N VAL A 51 12.46 16.94 -2.81
CA VAL A 51 11.86 18.25 -3.09
C VAL A 51 12.38 19.26 -2.08
N LYS A 52 13.21 20.19 -2.57
CA LYS A 52 13.84 21.23 -1.74
C LYS A 52 12.76 22.04 -1.00
N ASP A 53 12.93 22.19 0.32
CA ASP A 53 12.07 22.97 1.22
C ASP A 53 10.58 22.55 1.28
N LYS A 54 10.21 21.44 0.64
CA LYS A 54 8.84 20.91 0.61
C LYS A 54 8.73 19.42 0.93
N ALA A 55 9.80 18.79 1.40
CA ALA A 55 9.78 17.38 1.78
C ALA A 55 8.86 17.11 2.97
N ILE A 56 8.55 15.84 3.19
CA ILE A 56 7.89 15.39 4.43
C ILE A 56 8.83 15.69 5.60
N PRO A 57 8.36 16.40 6.64
CA PRO A 57 9.21 16.71 7.80
C PRO A 57 9.73 15.45 8.48
N LYS A 58 10.98 15.49 8.91
CA LYS A 58 11.65 14.34 9.54
C LYS A 58 10.91 13.87 10.80
N GLU A 59 10.37 14.79 11.58
CA GLU A 59 9.61 14.52 12.79
C GLU A 59 8.36 13.69 12.50
N MET A 60 7.71 13.94 11.36
CA MET A 60 6.54 13.17 10.92
C MET A 60 6.95 11.76 10.51
N LEU A 61 8.07 11.64 9.77
CA LEU A 61 8.60 10.34 9.38
C LEU A 61 9.03 9.52 10.61
N ASP A 62 9.71 10.14 11.56
CA ASP A 62 10.17 9.47 12.77
C ASP A 62 9.00 9.06 13.69
N GLY A 63 7.89 9.82 13.67
CA GLY A 63 6.67 9.49 14.39
C GLY A 63 5.82 8.40 13.77
N ALA A 64 6.04 8.06 12.50
CA ALA A 64 5.19 7.13 11.79
C ALA A 64 5.41 5.66 12.24
N GLU A 65 4.32 4.95 12.53
CA GLU A 65 4.27 3.51 12.80
C GLU A 65 4.38 2.69 11.52
N ALA A 66 3.82 3.21 10.41
CA ALA A 66 3.95 2.61 9.09
C ALA A 66 3.96 3.69 8.01
N ILE A 67 4.58 3.38 6.88
CA ILE A 67 4.60 4.24 5.70
C ILE A 67 4.03 3.45 4.53
N ALA A 68 3.02 4.03 3.87
CA ALA A 68 2.42 3.52 2.64
C ALA A 68 2.77 4.44 1.47
N VAL A 69 3.15 3.85 0.33
CA VAL A 69 3.41 4.58 -0.91
C VAL A 69 2.63 3.93 -2.04
N PHE A 70 1.80 4.73 -2.72
CA PHE A 70 1.02 4.35 -3.89
C PHE A 70 1.45 5.19 -5.10
N PRO A 71 2.38 4.70 -5.91
CA PRO A 71 2.85 5.40 -7.10
C PRO A 71 1.79 5.44 -8.20
N GLY A 72 1.71 6.52 -8.94
CA GLY A 72 1.00 6.61 -10.21
C GLY A 72 -0.48 6.22 -10.15
N VAL A 73 -1.17 6.47 -9.04
CA VAL A 73 -2.61 6.22 -8.92
C VAL A 73 -3.35 6.98 -10.00
N ILE A 74 -4.08 6.26 -10.82
CA ILE A 74 -4.88 6.83 -11.90
C ILE A 74 -6.21 7.30 -11.33
N LYS A 75 -6.53 8.57 -11.54
CA LYS A 75 -7.84 9.15 -11.29
C LYS A 75 -8.44 9.53 -12.65
N ALA A 76 -9.54 8.89 -13.00
CA ALA A 76 -10.27 9.19 -14.22
C ALA A 76 -11.71 9.57 -13.89
N ALA A 77 -12.22 10.63 -14.53
CA ALA A 77 -13.59 11.11 -14.34
C ALA A 77 -14.18 11.59 -15.67
N PHE A 78 -15.48 11.28 -15.87
CA PHE A 78 -16.25 11.78 -17.01
C PHE A 78 -17.64 12.29 -16.57
N VAL A 79 -18.19 12.15 -15.53
CA VAL A 79 -19.38 12.59 -14.79
C VAL A 79 -19.33 11.92 -13.44
N ILE A 80 -19.03 10.62 -13.46
CA ILE A 80 -18.69 9.80 -12.31
C ILE A 80 -17.25 9.32 -12.57
N GLY A 81 -16.40 9.44 -11.59
CA GLY A 81 -14.99 9.06 -11.69
C GLY A 81 -14.61 7.96 -10.73
N GLY A 82 -13.50 7.31 -11.05
CA GLY A 82 -12.85 6.33 -10.17
C GLY A 82 -11.37 6.62 -10.00
N ARG A 83 -10.79 6.10 -8.95
CA ARG A 83 -9.34 6.03 -8.74
C ARG A 83 -8.91 4.59 -8.55
N GLY A 84 -7.73 4.25 -9.01
CA GLY A 84 -7.16 2.91 -8.82
C GLY A 84 -5.65 2.94 -8.95
N GLY A 85 -4.99 2.14 -8.13
CA GLY A 85 -3.55 1.99 -8.14
C GLY A 85 -3.09 0.91 -7.17
N GLN A 86 -1.81 0.60 -7.25
CA GLN A 86 -1.15 -0.38 -6.38
C GLN A 86 -0.01 0.30 -5.64
N GLY A 87 0.33 -0.23 -4.47
CA GLY A 87 1.40 0.31 -3.66
C GLY A 87 1.90 -0.67 -2.61
N VAL A 88 2.75 -0.19 -1.75
CA VAL A 88 3.37 -0.97 -0.69
C VAL A 88 3.27 -0.26 0.65
N ILE A 89 3.21 -1.04 1.72
CA ILE A 89 3.23 -0.57 3.11
C ILE A 89 4.33 -1.30 3.86
N SER A 90 5.20 -0.56 4.56
CA SER A 90 6.14 -1.13 5.53
C SER A 90 5.86 -0.56 6.91
N ARG A 91 5.89 -1.42 7.93
CA ARG A 91 5.76 -1.06 9.33
C ARG A 91 7.12 -0.80 9.94
N ARG A 92 7.16 0.16 10.88
CA ARG A 92 8.36 0.40 11.69
C ARG A 92 8.62 -0.77 12.62
N VAL A 93 9.88 -1.16 12.71
CA VAL A 93 10.37 -2.21 13.60
C VAL A 93 11.67 -1.77 14.25
N LYS A 94 12.09 -2.46 15.30
CA LYS A 94 13.37 -2.15 15.96
C LYS A 94 14.52 -2.23 14.95
N GLY A 95 15.20 -1.10 14.74
CA GLY A 95 16.33 -1.00 13.83
C GLY A 95 15.97 -0.82 12.35
N GLY A 96 14.71 -0.47 12.01
CA GLY A 96 14.35 -0.19 10.62
C GLY A 96 12.89 -0.39 10.26
N TRP A 97 12.64 -1.08 9.15
CA TRP A 97 11.33 -1.27 8.56
C TRP A 97 11.09 -2.74 8.19
N SER A 98 9.86 -3.19 8.30
CA SER A 98 9.42 -4.55 7.93
C SER A 98 9.54 -4.80 6.43
N ALA A 99 9.38 -6.07 6.03
CA ALA A 99 9.11 -6.40 4.63
C ALA A 99 7.91 -5.58 4.12
N PRO A 100 7.98 -5.06 2.88
CA PRO A 100 6.85 -4.35 2.29
C PRO A 100 5.71 -5.34 1.99
N ALA A 101 4.52 -5.05 2.49
CA ALA A 101 3.30 -5.73 2.07
C ALA A 101 2.62 -4.96 0.94
N PHE A 102 2.01 -5.67 0.00
CA PHE A 102 1.39 -5.11 -1.20
C PHE A 102 -0.09 -4.82 -0.96
N PHE A 103 -0.55 -3.67 -1.48
CA PHE A 103 -1.91 -3.18 -1.29
C PHE A 103 -2.42 -2.52 -2.56
N ASN A 104 -3.75 -2.49 -2.69
CA ASN A 104 -4.46 -1.74 -3.71
C ASN A 104 -5.11 -0.50 -3.07
N ILE A 105 -5.15 0.61 -3.81
CA ILE A 105 -5.94 1.79 -3.48
C ILE A 105 -7.00 1.98 -4.55
N GLY A 106 -8.25 2.20 -4.14
CA GLY A 106 -9.37 2.41 -5.03
C GLY A 106 -10.37 3.40 -4.47
N GLY A 107 -11.46 3.60 -5.18
CA GLY A 107 -12.60 4.39 -4.69
C GLY A 107 -13.24 5.24 -5.77
N GLY A 108 -14.50 5.66 -5.49
CA GLY A 108 -15.20 6.63 -6.32
C GLY A 108 -14.61 8.04 -6.18
N SER A 109 -14.69 8.82 -7.24
CA SER A 109 -14.42 10.25 -7.18
C SER A 109 -15.52 10.99 -7.91
N PHE A 110 -16.17 11.93 -7.21
CA PHE A 110 -17.09 12.86 -7.82
C PHE A 110 -16.30 14.12 -8.22
N GLY A 111 -16.45 14.57 -9.44
CA GLY A 111 -15.85 15.82 -9.89
C GLY A 111 -16.25 16.16 -11.32
N ALA A 112 -16.54 17.43 -11.54
CA ALA A 112 -16.95 17.98 -12.84
C ALA A 112 -15.79 18.09 -13.86
N GLN A 113 -14.65 17.42 -13.62
CA GLN A 113 -13.50 17.47 -14.53
C GLN A 113 -13.43 16.20 -15.37
N ILE A 114 -13.42 16.38 -16.68
CA ILE A 114 -13.16 15.32 -17.66
C ILE A 114 -11.65 15.18 -17.79
N GLY A 115 -11.13 13.96 -17.56
CA GLY A 115 -9.71 13.68 -17.79
C GLY A 115 -9.16 12.53 -16.97
N ALA A 116 -7.94 12.13 -17.30
CA ALA A 116 -7.15 11.18 -16.54
C ALA A 116 -5.93 11.89 -15.93
N GLN A 117 -5.65 11.63 -14.67
CA GLN A 117 -4.52 12.20 -13.94
C GLN A 117 -3.81 11.10 -13.16
N LYS A 118 -2.49 11.08 -13.25
CA LYS A 118 -1.64 10.27 -12.36
C LYS A 118 -1.25 11.08 -11.14
N THR A 119 -1.37 10.47 -9.97
CA THR A 119 -1.02 11.09 -8.69
C THR A 119 -0.34 10.05 -7.80
N ASP A 120 0.80 10.41 -7.25
CA ASP A 120 1.46 9.60 -6.23
C ASP A 120 0.92 9.97 -4.87
N TYR A 121 0.73 8.99 -4.00
CA TYR A 121 0.32 9.20 -2.62
C TYR A 121 1.31 8.60 -1.66
N VAL A 122 1.59 9.34 -0.57
CA VAL A 122 2.30 8.83 0.61
C VAL A 122 1.39 9.01 1.81
N LEU A 123 1.21 7.93 2.57
CA LEU A 123 0.46 7.93 3.82
C LEU A 123 1.43 7.61 4.96
N LEU A 124 1.44 8.45 5.97
CA LEU A 124 2.09 8.16 7.24
C LEU A 124 1.00 7.71 8.23
N ILE A 125 1.10 6.50 8.67
CA ILE A 125 0.23 5.92 9.69
C ILE A 125 0.86 6.26 11.03
N MET A 126 0.20 7.12 11.81
CA MET A 126 0.79 7.76 12.98
C MET A 126 0.51 7.03 14.29
N ASN A 127 -0.41 6.08 14.29
CA ASN A 127 -0.78 5.33 15.49
C ASN A 127 -1.20 3.88 15.17
N PRO A 128 -1.21 2.99 16.18
CA PRO A 128 -1.62 1.60 16.01
C PRO A 128 -3.03 1.42 15.43
N SER A 129 -4.00 2.27 15.83
CA SER A 129 -5.38 2.17 15.32
C SER A 129 -5.48 2.41 13.82
N GLY A 130 -4.67 3.33 13.27
CA GLY A 130 -4.56 3.54 11.83
C GLY A 130 -3.97 2.32 11.11
N LEU A 131 -2.99 1.66 11.73
CA LEU A 131 -2.40 0.43 11.19
C LEU A 131 -3.40 -0.73 11.23
N ASP A 132 -4.06 -0.96 12.37
CA ASP A 132 -5.05 -2.03 12.52
C ASP A 132 -6.20 -1.89 11.51
N GLY A 133 -6.58 -0.65 11.21
CA GLY A 133 -7.55 -0.37 10.15
C GLY A 133 -7.09 -0.85 8.77
N LEU A 134 -5.84 -0.56 8.41
CA LEU A 134 -5.26 -0.96 7.11
C LEU A 134 -5.12 -2.47 6.94
N LEU A 135 -5.09 -3.23 8.04
CA LEU A 135 -4.96 -4.69 7.99
C LEU A 135 -6.29 -5.41 7.79
N LYS A 136 -7.41 -4.69 7.83
CA LYS A 136 -8.72 -5.25 7.48
C LYS A 136 -8.81 -5.52 5.97
N ASP A 137 -9.72 -6.39 5.57
CA ASP A 137 -9.95 -6.71 4.16
C ASP A 137 -10.34 -5.48 3.31
N LYS A 138 -10.94 -4.48 3.97
CA LYS A 138 -11.33 -3.22 3.34
C LYS A 138 -11.25 -2.10 4.37
N PHE A 139 -10.51 -1.06 4.06
CA PHE A 139 -10.33 0.11 4.91
C PHE A 139 -10.65 1.41 4.14
N GLU A 140 -11.63 2.17 4.63
CA GLU A 140 -12.00 3.44 4.05
C GLU A 140 -11.34 4.61 4.78
N LEU A 141 -10.52 5.37 4.04
CA LEU A 141 -9.82 6.55 4.55
C LEU A 141 -10.81 7.67 4.89
N GLY A 142 -10.80 8.09 6.15
CA GLY A 142 -11.68 9.14 6.67
C GLY A 142 -13.05 8.64 7.15
N GLY A 143 -13.32 7.35 7.02
CA GLY A 143 -14.47 6.68 7.65
C GLY A 143 -14.08 6.03 8.98
N GLU A 144 -13.12 5.10 8.94
CA GLU A 144 -12.72 4.30 10.11
C GLU A 144 -11.52 4.88 10.88
N ALA A 145 -10.66 5.66 10.22
CA ALA A 145 -9.60 6.41 10.88
C ALA A 145 -9.58 7.87 10.41
N SER A 146 -9.21 8.75 11.32
CA SER A 146 -9.04 10.17 11.00
C SER A 146 -7.88 10.33 10.01
N ILE A 147 -8.15 10.99 8.88
CA ILE A 147 -7.14 11.32 7.89
C ILE A 147 -7.02 12.84 7.75
N ALA A 148 -5.80 13.34 7.77
CA ALA A 148 -5.52 14.75 7.55
C ALA A 148 -4.48 14.94 6.44
N ALA A 149 -4.48 16.13 5.85
CA ALA A 149 -3.40 16.57 4.99
C ALA A 149 -2.14 16.75 5.83
N GLY A 150 -1.06 16.07 5.46
CA GLY A 150 0.20 16.16 6.14
C GLY A 150 0.87 17.53 5.96
N PRO A 151 1.61 18.03 6.96
CA PRO A 151 2.39 19.26 6.83
C PRO A 151 3.56 19.07 5.89
N VAL A 152 3.89 20.09 5.10
CA VAL A 152 5.04 20.07 4.17
C VAL A 152 6.01 21.20 4.50
N GLY A 153 7.32 20.95 4.35
CA GLY A 153 8.36 21.92 4.60
C GLY A 153 8.64 22.16 6.10
N ARG A 154 9.66 22.94 6.37
CA ARG A 154 10.16 23.18 7.75
C ARG A 154 9.21 24.00 8.61
N GLU A 155 8.50 24.95 8.03
CA GLU A 155 7.57 25.84 8.77
C GLU A 155 6.33 25.08 9.27
N ALA A 156 5.92 24.04 8.56
CA ALA A 156 4.77 23.25 8.94
C ALA A 156 5.03 22.33 10.16
N ALA A 157 6.28 21.98 10.42
CA ALA A 157 6.68 21.18 11.58
C ALA A 157 6.61 21.97 12.90
N ALA A 158 6.73 23.30 12.84
CA ALA A 158 6.69 24.17 14.01
C ALA A 158 5.27 24.51 14.50
N SER A 159 4.26 24.23 13.72
CA SER A 159 2.87 24.50 14.12
C SER A 159 2.31 23.34 14.93
N THR A 160 2.07 23.56 16.22
CA THR A 160 1.27 22.70 17.09
C THR A 160 -0.17 22.68 16.55
N ASN A 161 -0.51 21.67 15.74
CA ASN A 161 -1.76 21.66 15.00
C ASN A 161 -2.54 20.39 15.35
N PRO A 162 -3.88 20.45 15.51
CA PRO A 162 -4.75 19.27 15.68
C PRO A 162 -4.62 18.20 14.59
N ARG A 163 -3.89 18.52 13.50
CA ARG A 163 -3.55 17.54 12.44
C ARG A 163 -2.63 16.42 12.91
N LEU A 164 -1.88 16.62 14.00
CA LEU A 164 -1.00 15.59 14.57
C LEU A 164 -1.79 14.49 15.29
N ASP A 165 -3.05 14.78 15.68
CA ASP A 165 -3.95 13.79 16.29
C ASP A 165 -4.61 12.88 15.23
N ALA A 166 -4.40 13.13 13.94
CA ALA A 166 -4.89 12.27 12.90
C ALA A 166 -4.17 10.92 12.91
N GLY A 167 -4.93 9.85 12.81
CA GLY A 167 -4.38 8.49 12.71
C GLY A 167 -3.55 8.29 11.45
N ILE A 168 -3.85 9.05 10.39
CA ILE A 168 -3.14 9.00 9.10
C ILE A 168 -2.91 10.41 8.57
N LEU A 169 -1.65 10.72 8.23
CA LEU A 169 -1.29 11.91 7.46
C LEU A 169 -1.07 11.53 5.99
N SER A 170 -1.69 12.28 5.09
CA SER A 170 -1.60 11.97 3.66
C SER A 170 -1.00 13.12 2.86
N TYR A 171 -0.24 12.73 1.85
CA TYR A 171 0.46 13.58 0.93
C TYR A 171 0.17 13.14 -0.50
N SER A 172 0.16 14.08 -1.43
CA SER A 172 0.04 13.79 -2.86
C SER A 172 1.07 14.55 -3.67
N ARG A 173 1.52 13.91 -4.76
CA ARG A 173 2.33 14.55 -5.78
C ARG A 173 1.66 14.37 -7.14
N SER A 174 1.42 15.47 -7.81
CA SER A 174 0.86 15.47 -9.16
C SER A 174 1.43 16.61 -9.98
N LYS A 175 1.83 16.36 -11.23
CA LYS A 175 2.41 17.35 -12.15
C LYS A 175 3.57 18.15 -11.51
N GLY A 176 4.42 17.49 -10.73
CA GLY A 176 5.57 18.11 -10.06
C GLY A 176 5.24 18.89 -8.77
N ALA A 177 3.97 19.11 -8.45
CA ALA A 177 3.58 19.75 -7.19
C ALA A 177 3.40 18.69 -6.10
N PHE A 178 4.05 18.90 -4.93
CA PHE A 178 3.90 18.08 -3.73
C PHE A 178 3.18 18.88 -2.64
N ILE A 179 2.10 18.33 -2.12
CA ILE A 179 1.25 18.96 -1.10
C ILE A 179 0.70 17.92 -0.12
N GLY A 180 0.33 18.37 1.09
CA GLY A 180 -0.56 17.62 1.95
C GLY A 180 -1.95 17.52 1.31
N ALA A 181 -2.54 16.34 1.30
CA ALA A 181 -3.83 16.08 0.63
C ALA A 181 -4.74 15.21 1.49
N ALA A 182 -6.01 15.59 1.60
CA ALA A 182 -7.01 14.74 2.26
C ALA A 182 -7.55 13.69 1.28
N LEU A 183 -7.34 12.41 1.57
CA LEU A 183 -7.77 11.27 0.75
C LEU A 183 -9.07 10.63 1.25
N LYS A 184 -10.06 11.45 1.65
CA LYS A 184 -11.34 10.92 2.13
C LYS A 184 -12.05 10.07 1.06
N GLY A 185 -12.65 8.95 1.50
CA GLY A 185 -13.39 8.03 0.64
C GLY A 185 -12.52 7.16 -0.28
N ALA A 186 -11.20 7.20 -0.15
CA ALA A 186 -10.36 6.19 -0.78
C ALA A 186 -10.40 4.90 0.04
N VAL A 187 -10.44 3.77 -0.65
CA VAL A 187 -10.48 2.43 -0.06
C VAL A 187 -9.12 1.78 -0.29
N ILE A 188 -8.53 1.26 0.78
CA ILE A 188 -7.30 0.47 0.72
C ILE A 188 -7.66 -0.99 1.02
N THR A 189 -7.13 -1.91 0.24
CA THR A 189 -7.32 -3.36 0.38
C THR A 189 -5.99 -4.09 0.24
N PRO A 190 -5.71 -5.10 1.08
CA PRO A 190 -4.52 -5.94 0.90
C PRO A 190 -4.55 -6.66 -0.45
N ASP A 191 -3.41 -6.72 -1.13
CA ASP A 191 -3.20 -7.63 -2.27
C ASP A 191 -2.62 -8.95 -1.75
N ASN A 192 -3.48 -9.74 -1.10
CA ASN A 192 -3.04 -10.98 -0.48
C ASN A 192 -2.56 -12.01 -1.50
N ASP A 193 -3.08 -12.00 -2.72
CA ASP A 193 -2.60 -12.87 -3.80
C ASP A 193 -1.12 -12.59 -4.13
N LEU A 194 -0.73 -11.31 -4.18
CA LEU A 194 0.65 -10.92 -4.41
C LEU A 194 1.51 -11.19 -3.18
N ASN A 195 1.02 -10.88 -1.97
CA ASN A 195 1.73 -11.13 -0.71
C ASN A 195 2.03 -12.62 -0.52
N GLU A 196 1.05 -13.49 -0.74
CA GLU A 196 1.21 -14.94 -0.64
C GLU A 196 2.15 -15.50 -1.73
N ALA A 197 2.08 -14.99 -2.96
CA ALA A 197 2.98 -15.41 -4.03
C ALA A 197 4.45 -15.09 -3.74
N VAL A 198 4.72 -13.95 -3.06
CA VAL A 198 6.08 -13.48 -2.76
C VAL A 198 6.61 -14.05 -1.44
N TYR A 199 5.78 -14.09 -0.41
CA TYR A 199 6.21 -14.40 0.95
C TYR A 199 5.59 -15.67 1.54
N GLY A 200 4.52 -16.22 0.92
CA GLY A 200 3.69 -17.27 1.50
C GLY A 200 2.88 -16.79 2.71
N LYS A 201 2.63 -15.49 2.83
CA LYS A 201 1.99 -14.84 3.97
C LYS A 201 1.05 -13.74 3.50
N LYS A 202 0.00 -13.48 4.27
CA LYS A 202 -0.91 -12.33 4.06
C LYS A 202 -0.33 -11.04 4.62
N ALA A 203 -0.95 -9.90 4.28
CA ALA A 203 -0.49 -8.59 4.71
C ALA A 203 -0.47 -8.41 6.24
N ASP A 204 -1.48 -8.93 6.94
CA ASP A 204 -1.56 -8.88 8.39
C ASP A 204 -0.42 -9.66 9.05
N GLU A 205 -0.07 -10.85 8.54
CA GLU A 205 1.05 -11.63 9.02
C GLU A 205 2.40 -10.96 8.76
N LEU A 206 2.52 -10.23 7.65
CA LEU A 206 3.75 -9.49 7.30
C LEU A 206 3.95 -8.26 8.17
N LEU A 207 2.87 -7.55 8.48
CA LEU A 207 2.94 -6.27 9.19
C LEU A 207 2.81 -6.42 10.71
N ASN A 208 2.11 -7.43 11.24
CA ASN A 208 1.95 -7.69 12.68
C ASN A 208 2.91 -8.73 13.26
N ALA A 209 3.39 -9.67 12.43
CA ALA A 209 4.32 -10.72 12.88
C ALA A 209 5.69 -10.13 13.30
N PRO A 210 6.52 -10.90 14.03
CA PRO A 210 7.91 -10.53 14.22
C PRO A 210 8.51 -10.16 12.87
N PRO A 211 9.22 -9.02 12.77
CA PRO A 211 9.59 -8.46 11.48
C PRO A 211 10.52 -9.40 10.72
N MET A 212 10.16 -9.68 9.46
CA MET A 212 11.06 -10.34 8.56
C MET A 212 12.30 -9.48 8.36
N GLN A 213 13.46 -9.99 8.72
CA GLN A 213 14.71 -9.25 8.58
C GLN A 213 15.05 -9.03 7.10
N ILE A 214 15.75 -7.92 6.79
CA ILE A 214 16.11 -7.57 5.39
C ILE A 214 16.83 -8.71 4.68
N GLY A 215 17.66 -9.48 5.38
CA GLY A 215 18.36 -10.65 4.83
C GLY A 215 17.43 -11.77 4.36
N GLN A 216 16.27 -11.93 4.99
CA GLN A 216 15.28 -12.97 4.71
C GLN A 216 14.29 -12.58 3.61
N MET A 217 14.18 -11.29 3.28
CA MET A 217 13.32 -10.81 2.21
C MET A 217 13.87 -11.18 0.84
N PRO A 218 13.02 -11.43 -0.17
CA PRO A 218 13.48 -11.53 -1.55
C PRO A 218 14.30 -10.30 -1.93
N PRO A 219 15.47 -10.45 -2.59
CA PRO A 219 16.33 -9.32 -2.94
C PRO A 219 15.62 -8.20 -3.69
N SER A 220 14.67 -8.57 -4.55
CA SER A 220 13.92 -7.68 -5.42
C SER A 220 13.05 -6.64 -4.69
N VAL A 221 12.59 -6.94 -3.48
CA VAL A 221 11.70 -6.04 -2.71
C VAL A 221 12.41 -5.26 -1.61
N ARG A 222 13.70 -5.55 -1.36
CA ARG A 222 14.50 -4.90 -0.30
C ARG A 222 14.72 -3.40 -0.52
N ILE A 223 14.54 -2.95 -1.75
CA ILE A 223 14.80 -1.55 -2.12
C ILE A 223 13.92 -0.60 -1.32
N PHE A 224 12.63 -0.90 -1.11
CA PHE A 224 11.71 -0.02 -0.43
C PHE A 224 12.07 0.20 1.06
N PRO A 225 12.18 -0.84 1.92
CA PRO A 225 12.56 -0.65 3.33
C PRO A 225 13.95 -0.03 3.47
N ARG A 226 14.90 -0.33 2.58
CA ARG A 226 16.22 0.32 2.57
C ARG A 226 16.13 1.81 2.26
N THR A 227 15.23 2.20 1.37
CA THR A 227 14.99 3.61 1.06
C THR A 227 14.41 4.33 2.27
N LEU A 228 13.43 3.75 2.97
CA LEU A 228 12.86 4.33 4.17
C LEU A 228 13.92 4.53 5.26
N VAL A 229 14.82 3.58 5.46
CA VAL A 229 15.94 3.68 6.44
C VAL A 229 16.81 4.92 6.19
N ARG A 230 17.02 5.34 4.93
CA ARG A 230 17.85 6.52 4.62
C ARG A 230 17.27 7.82 5.16
N TYR A 231 15.96 7.90 5.30
CA TYR A 231 15.25 9.13 5.67
C TYR A 231 14.70 9.10 7.10
N SER A 232 14.52 7.92 7.68
CA SER A 232 13.95 7.74 9.02
C SER A 232 14.52 6.51 9.71
N ILE A 233 15.55 6.72 10.53
CA ILE A 233 16.14 5.72 11.43
C ILE A 233 15.84 6.14 12.86
N ARG A 234 15.29 5.21 13.64
CA ARG A 234 15.21 5.25 15.10
C ARG A 234 16.12 4.19 15.67
#